data_2c849be874318ed35c1ff10e1679fa77
#
_entry.id   2c849be874318ed35c1ff10e1679fa77
#
_cell.length_a   1.000
_cell.length_b   1.000
_cell.length_c   1.000
_cell.angle_alpha   90.00
_cell.angle_beta   90.00
_cell.angle_gamma   90.00
#
_symmetry.space_group_name_H-M   'P 1'
#
loop_
_entity.id
_entity.type
_entity.pdbx_description
1 polymer ?
#
loop_
_entity_poly.entity_id
_entity_poly.type
_entity_poly.pdbx_seq_one_letter_code
_entity_poly.pdbx_strand_id
1 'polypeptide(L)'
;MIGHKVVPSRRGGIERVLTIMCPLMIKKGHQVTCFNRSGDKENEYVKTVKRKKYRGVQLKKVITINKRGLAAMTSSFSAAICAAFGKYDVVHFHAEGPSAFLWIPKLFGKRCIVTIHGIDWARDKWKHGFGSRYIKFGEYIAAKYADEVIVLSEKVQKYFKKFYDRDTVLIPNGVMTHENRKADLITQKFGLHKDEYICALSRLTEEKGIHFLIEAYKELKTDKKLVIAG
;
A
#
# COMPACT_ATOMS: atom_id res chain seq x y z
N MET A 1 -9.40 -8.67 2.48
CA MET A 1 -8.48 -7.53 2.23
C MET A 1 -8.92 -6.79 0.98
N ILE A 2 -9.15 -5.48 1.07
CA ILE A 2 -9.67 -4.59 0.00
C ILE A 2 -8.75 -3.36 -0.09
N GLY A 3 -8.56 -2.80 -1.31
CA GLY A 3 -7.85 -1.52 -1.53
C GLY A 3 -6.49 -1.64 -2.23
N HIS A 4 -5.93 -2.82 -2.32
CA HIS A 4 -4.72 -3.10 -3.09
C HIS A 4 -5.03 -3.33 -4.59
N LYS A 5 -4.00 -3.28 -5.42
CA LYS A 5 -4.15 -3.66 -6.84
C LYS A 5 -4.18 -5.18 -7.00
N VAL A 6 -3.06 -5.82 -6.70
CA VAL A 6 -2.89 -7.27 -6.86
C VAL A 6 -1.96 -7.83 -5.79
N VAL A 7 -2.33 -8.97 -5.22
CA VAL A 7 -1.50 -9.80 -4.34
C VAL A 7 -1.35 -11.18 -5.01
N PRO A 8 -0.13 -11.75 -5.07
CA PRO A 8 1.14 -11.19 -4.64
C PRO A 8 1.70 -10.14 -5.61
N SER A 9 2.41 -9.16 -5.07
CA SER A 9 3.14 -8.18 -5.88
C SER A 9 4.38 -7.64 -5.14
N ARG A 10 5.39 -7.28 -5.91
CA ARG A 10 6.57 -6.55 -5.42
C ARG A 10 6.45 -5.04 -5.67
N ARG A 11 5.46 -4.61 -6.44
CA ARG A 11 5.22 -3.21 -6.82
C ARG A 11 4.16 -2.61 -5.89
N GLY A 12 4.45 -1.44 -5.34
CA GLY A 12 3.54 -0.73 -4.42
C GLY A 12 3.72 -1.12 -2.94
N GLY A 13 3.54 -0.14 -2.06
CA GLY A 13 3.73 -0.32 -0.62
C GLY A 13 2.69 -1.25 -0.01
N ILE A 14 1.41 -1.00 -0.30
CA ILE A 14 0.28 -1.80 0.22
C ILE A 14 0.39 -3.25 -0.25
N GLU A 15 0.64 -3.44 -1.54
CA GLU A 15 0.80 -4.77 -2.15
C GLU A 15 1.93 -5.55 -1.50
N ARG A 16 3.06 -4.88 -1.22
CA ARG A 16 4.21 -5.50 -0.55
C ARG A 16 3.86 -5.93 0.87
N VAL A 17 3.21 -5.07 1.63
CA VAL A 17 2.74 -5.38 3.00
C VAL A 17 1.82 -6.60 2.97
N LEU A 18 0.79 -6.61 2.13
CA LEU A 18 -0.18 -7.70 2.05
C LEU A 18 0.45 -9.01 1.55
N THR A 19 1.38 -8.94 0.59
CA THR A 19 2.09 -10.12 0.08
C THR A 19 2.86 -10.85 1.17
N ILE A 20 3.35 -10.11 2.19
CA ILE A 20 4.08 -10.66 3.33
C ILE A 20 3.13 -11.01 4.48
N MET A 21 2.26 -10.08 4.87
CA MET A 21 1.40 -10.20 6.05
C MET A 21 0.34 -11.29 5.89
N CYS A 22 -0.35 -11.36 4.75
CA CYS A 22 -1.45 -12.31 4.60
C CYS A 22 -1.02 -13.79 4.75
N PRO A 23 0.12 -14.26 4.19
CA PRO A 23 0.62 -15.61 4.47
C PRO A 23 1.00 -15.84 5.94
N LEU A 24 1.46 -14.81 6.65
CA LEU A 24 1.73 -14.92 8.10
C LEU A 24 0.44 -15.07 8.92
N MET A 25 -0.63 -14.38 8.52
CA MET A 25 -1.96 -14.57 9.11
C MET A 25 -2.48 -16.00 8.89
N ILE A 26 -2.30 -16.57 7.69
CA ILE A 26 -2.63 -17.97 7.41
C ILE A 26 -1.88 -18.92 8.36
N LYS A 27 -0.58 -18.69 8.57
CA LYS A 27 0.22 -19.49 9.51
C LYS A 27 -0.28 -19.40 10.96
N LYS A 28 -0.95 -18.30 11.33
CA LYS A 28 -1.59 -18.09 12.63
C LYS A 28 -3.03 -18.63 12.69
N GLY A 29 -3.50 -19.39 11.71
CA GLY A 29 -4.82 -20.03 11.69
C GLY A 29 -5.95 -19.19 11.08
N HIS A 30 -5.68 -17.97 10.60
CA HIS A 30 -6.70 -17.14 9.97
C HIS A 30 -6.94 -17.56 8.51
N GLN A 31 -8.18 -17.45 8.06
CA GLN A 31 -8.52 -17.55 6.65
C GLN A 31 -8.49 -16.15 6.01
N VAL A 32 -7.70 -15.97 4.95
CA VAL A 32 -7.52 -14.66 4.33
C VAL A 32 -7.90 -14.71 2.86
N THR A 33 -8.73 -13.77 2.43
CA THR A 33 -9.09 -13.52 1.03
C THR A 33 -8.62 -12.12 0.62
N CYS A 34 -7.89 -12.02 -0.49
CA CYS A 34 -7.50 -10.77 -1.13
C CYS A 34 -8.35 -10.55 -2.38
N PHE A 35 -8.99 -9.37 -2.49
CA PHE A 35 -9.78 -8.98 -3.67
C PHE A 35 -8.90 -8.22 -4.65
N ASN A 36 -8.37 -8.93 -5.65
CA ASN A 36 -7.45 -8.39 -6.66
C ASN A 36 -8.22 -7.69 -7.78
N ARG A 37 -7.67 -6.59 -8.31
CA ARG A 37 -8.20 -5.92 -9.50
C ARG A 37 -8.10 -6.84 -10.71
N SER A 38 -9.13 -6.82 -11.58
CA SER A 38 -9.07 -7.48 -12.88
C SER A 38 -8.36 -6.60 -13.91
N GLY A 39 -7.65 -7.24 -14.87
CA GLY A 39 -7.07 -6.54 -16.02
C GLY A 39 -5.80 -5.73 -15.76
N ASP A 40 -5.14 -5.89 -14.63
CA ASP A 40 -3.81 -5.30 -14.39
C ASP A 40 -2.76 -6.07 -15.20
N LYS A 41 -2.46 -5.53 -16.42
CA LYS A 41 -1.53 -6.14 -17.39
C LYS A 41 -0.05 -5.94 -17.01
N GLU A 42 0.25 -5.01 -16.10
CA GLU A 42 1.63 -4.63 -15.76
C GLU A 42 2.31 -5.57 -14.78
N ASN A 43 1.59 -6.52 -14.23
CA ASN A 43 2.13 -7.39 -13.21
C ASN A 43 2.58 -8.71 -13.81
N GLU A 44 3.86 -8.84 -14.07
CA GLU A 44 4.50 -10.06 -14.59
C GLU A 44 4.23 -11.29 -13.68
N TYR A 45 4.07 -11.07 -12.38
CA TYR A 45 3.63 -12.07 -11.41
C TYR A 45 2.20 -12.57 -11.67
N VAL A 46 1.34 -11.74 -12.27
CA VAL A 46 -0.06 -12.10 -12.58
C VAL A 46 -0.13 -13.02 -13.79
N LYS A 47 0.81 -12.92 -14.74
CA LYS A 47 0.89 -13.85 -15.88
C LYS A 47 1.13 -15.30 -15.41
N THR A 48 1.85 -15.47 -14.32
CA THR A 48 2.14 -16.79 -13.72
C THR A 48 1.03 -17.27 -12.77
N VAL A 49 0.14 -16.39 -12.29
CA VAL A 49 -0.89 -16.71 -11.29
C VAL A 49 -2.27 -16.75 -11.94
N LYS A 50 -2.50 -17.76 -12.80
CA LYS A 50 -3.86 -18.35 -12.95
C LYS A 50 -4.35 -18.98 -11.62
N ARG A 51 -3.62 -18.79 -10.53
CA ARG A 51 -3.83 -19.43 -9.23
C ARG A 51 -4.92 -18.70 -8.46
N LYS A 52 -5.91 -19.46 -8.00
CA LYS A 52 -6.93 -18.99 -7.05
C LYS A 52 -6.36 -18.80 -5.63
N LYS A 53 -5.10 -19.21 -5.37
CA LYS A 53 -4.45 -19.19 -4.05
C LYS A 53 -2.98 -18.80 -4.13
N TYR A 54 -2.49 -18.08 -3.11
CA TYR A 54 -1.08 -17.75 -2.89
C TYR A 54 -0.69 -18.03 -1.44
N ARG A 55 0.16 -19.02 -1.21
CA ARG A 55 0.62 -19.43 0.14
C ARG A 55 -0.54 -19.54 1.16
N GLY A 56 -1.63 -20.20 0.76
CA GLY A 56 -2.84 -20.35 1.56
C GLY A 56 -3.87 -19.21 1.44
N VAL A 57 -3.44 -18.02 1.03
CA VAL A 57 -4.32 -16.86 0.83
C VAL A 57 -5.23 -17.07 -0.38
N GLN A 58 -6.54 -16.92 -0.22
CA GLN A 58 -7.51 -16.94 -1.30
C GLN A 58 -7.41 -15.67 -2.15
N LEU A 59 -7.39 -15.79 -3.47
CA LEU A 59 -7.32 -14.67 -4.39
C LEU A 59 -8.62 -14.62 -5.22
N LYS A 60 -9.39 -13.56 -5.05
CA LYS A 60 -10.62 -13.31 -5.84
C LYS A 60 -10.40 -12.08 -6.73
N LYS A 61 -10.70 -12.21 -8.01
CA LYS A 61 -10.73 -11.05 -8.93
C LYS A 61 -12.06 -10.34 -8.81
N VAL A 62 -12.02 -9.01 -8.79
CA VAL A 62 -13.21 -8.16 -8.77
C VAL A 62 -13.30 -7.31 -10.03
N ILE A 63 -14.52 -6.92 -10.40
CA ILE A 63 -14.77 -6.07 -11.56
C ILE A 63 -14.02 -4.75 -11.39
N THR A 64 -13.29 -4.36 -12.42
CA THR A 64 -12.44 -3.17 -12.41
C THR A 64 -12.52 -2.47 -13.76
N ILE A 65 -12.89 -1.20 -13.76
CA ILE A 65 -12.80 -0.35 -14.96
C ILE A 65 -11.39 0.24 -15.01
N ASN A 66 -10.54 -0.30 -15.88
CA ASN A 66 -9.11 0.05 -15.98
C ASN A 66 -8.88 1.42 -16.63
N LYS A 67 -9.53 2.46 -16.12
CA LYS A 67 -9.27 3.87 -16.48
C LYS A 67 -8.63 4.59 -15.30
N ARG A 68 -7.77 5.58 -15.59
CA ARG A 68 -7.11 6.39 -14.56
C ARG A 68 -8.15 7.02 -13.62
N GLY A 69 -7.97 6.85 -12.31
CA GLY A 69 -8.90 7.31 -11.27
C GLY A 69 -10.04 6.33 -10.97
N LEU A 70 -10.62 5.65 -11.97
CA LEU A 70 -11.78 4.76 -11.79
C LEU A 70 -11.39 3.36 -11.31
N ALA A 71 -10.21 2.88 -11.65
CA ALA A 71 -9.80 1.51 -11.32
C ALA A 71 -9.80 1.22 -9.81
N ALA A 72 -9.33 2.17 -9.00
CA ALA A 72 -9.35 2.05 -7.55
C ALA A 72 -10.78 2.07 -6.99
N MET A 73 -11.61 2.97 -7.47
CA MET A 73 -12.99 3.15 -7.03
C MET A 73 -13.84 1.92 -7.37
N THR A 74 -13.89 1.52 -8.64
CA THR A 74 -14.73 0.41 -9.11
C THR A 74 -14.30 -0.93 -8.51
N SER A 75 -12.99 -1.18 -8.38
CA SER A 75 -12.50 -2.40 -7.74
C SER A 75 -12.85 -2.45 -6.24
N SER A 76 -12.75 -1.32 -5.54
CA SER A 76 -13.08 -1.26 -4.10
C SER A 76 -14.59 -1.41 -3.87
N PHE A 77 -15.40 -0.80 -4.71
CA PHE A 77 -16.87 -0.96 -4.69
C PHE A 77 -17.27 -2.42 -4.92
N SER A 78 -16.80 -3.04 -6.01
CA SER A 78 -17.07 -4.44 -6.32
C SER A 78 -16.59 -5.38 -5.21
N ALA A 79 -15.40 -5.11 -4.63
CA ALA A 79 -14.87 -5.89 -3.52
C ALA A 79 -15.71 -5.75 -2.26
N ALA A 80 -16.20 -4.54 -1.95
CA ALA A 80 -17.07 -4.28 -0.79
C ALA A 80 -18.38 -5.04 -0.91
N ILE A 81 -19.01 -5.06 -2.10
CA ILE A 81 -20.21 -5.87 -2.37
C ILE A 81 -19.91 -7.37 -2.19
N CYS A 82 -18.85 -7.88 -2.80
CA CYS A 82 -18.46 -9.28 -2.66
C CYS A 82 -18.17 -9.65 -1.19
N ALA A 83 -17.61 -8.72 -0.42
CA ALA A 83 -17.33 -8.93 1.01
C ALA A 83 -18.63 -8.91 1.85
N ALA A 84 -19.58 -8.05 1.53
CA ALA A 84 -20.87 -7.95 2.24
C ALA A 84 -21.65 -9.27 2.20
N PHE A 85 -21.73 -9.89 1.02
CA PHE A 85 -22.45 -11.16 0.84
C PHE A 85 -21.58 -12.40 1.09
N GLY A 86 -20.28 -12.23 1.34
CA GLY A 86 -19.38 -13.34 1.64
C GLY A 86 -19.41 -13.77 3.11
N LYS A 87 -18.94 -14.99 3.38
CA LYS A 87 -18.75 -15.51 4.74
C LYS A 87 -17.44 -14.98 5.31
N TYR A 88 -17.41 -13.73 5.75
CA TYR A 88 -16.26 -13.06 6.35
C TYR A 88 -16.66 -12.45 7.70
N ASP A 89 -15.84 -12.63 8.72
CA ASP A 89 -16.02 -12.01 10.04
C ASP A 89 -15.53 -10.56 10.02
N VAL A 90 -14.41 -10.34 9.31
CA VAL A 90 -13.74 -9.04 9.25
C VAL A 90 -13.47 -8.64 7.80
N VAL A 91 -13.77 -7.40 7.46
CA VAL A 91 -13.40 -6.77 6.18
C VAL A 91 -12.35 -5.69 6.45
N HIS A 92 -11.15 -5.88 5.91
CA HIS A 92 -10.03 -4.99 6.14
C HIS A 92 -9.76 -4.15 4.88
N PHE A 93 -9.96 -2.84 5.01
CA PHE A 93 -9.70 -1.86 3.96
C PHE A 93 -8.30 -1.28 4.11
N HIS A 94 -7.62 -1.01 3.01
CA HIS A 94 -6.31 -0.40 2.98
C HIS A 94 -6.36 0.90 2.18
N ALA A 95 -5.97 2.00 2.81
CA ALA A 95 -6.02 3.39 2.36
C ALA A 95 -7.42 4.05 2.41
N GLU A 96 -7.43 5.37 2.34
CA GLU A 96 -8.63 6.20 2.51
C GLU A 96 -9.63 6.02 1.36
N GLY A 97 -9.16 6.04 0.11
CA GLY A 97 -10.05 5.94 -1.06
C GLY A 97 -10.95 4.70 -1.05
N PRO A 98 -10.42 3.48 -0.88
CA PRO A 98 -11.21 2.26 -0.72
C PRO A 98 -12.21 2.31 0.43
N SER A 99 -11.88 3.01 1.52
CA SER A 99 -12.72 3.13 2.71
C SER A 99 -14.03 3.87 2.48
N ALA A 100 -14.16 4.61 1.37
CA ALA A 100 -15.42 5.23 0.95
C ALA A 100 -16.57 4.23 0.82
N PHE A 101 -16.28 2.95 0.63
CA PHE A 101 -17.27 1.87 0.50
C PHE A 101 -17.39 0.97 1.73
N LEU A 102 -16.76 1.34 2.84
CA LEU A 102 -16.77 0.58 4.09
C LEU A 102 -18.18 0.35 4.64
N TRP A 103 -19.06 1.30 4.45
CA TRP A 103 -20.45 1.22 4.91
C TRP A 103 -21.21 0.03 4.29
N ILE A 104 -20.83 -0.45 3.08
CA ILE A 104 -21.50 -1.57 2.42
C ILE A 104 -21.41 -2.84 3.27
N PRO A 105 -20.21 -3.44 3.52
CA PRO A 105 -20.14 -4.63 4.36
C PRO A 105 -20.60 -4.38 5.81
N LYS A 106 -20.46 -3.14 6.31
CA LYS A 106 -20.92 -2.81 7.65
C LYS A 106 -22.45 -2.91 7.81
N LEU A 107 -23.22 -2.52 6.79
CA LEU A 107 -24.69 -2.73 6.77
C LEU A 107 -25.08 -4.21 6.85
N PHE A 108 -24.20 -5.11 6.42
CA PHE A 108 -24.39 -6.57 6.51
C PHE A 108 -23.75 -7.18 7.77
N GLY A 109 -23.50 -6.38 8.81
CA GLY A 109 -23.01 -6.82 10.10
C GLY A 109 -21.54 -7.23 10.11
N LYS A 110 -20.74 -6.88 9.08
CA LYS A 110 -19.30 -7.20 9.05
C LYS A 110 -18.51 -6.22 9.90
N ARG A 111 -17.56 -6.73 10.68
CA ARG A 111 -16.56 -5.88 11.36
C ARG A 111 -15.60 -5.30 10.32
N CYS A 112 -15.48 -3.98 10.28
CA CYS A 112 -14.70 -3.25 9.28
C CYS A 112 -13.50 -2.57 9.91
N ILE A 113 -12.30 -2.97 9.46
CA ILE A 113 -11.02 -2.39 9.90
C ILE A 113 -10.43 -1.60 8.74
N VAL A 114 -9.77 -0.49 9.04
CA VAL A 114 -9.07 0.32 8.03
C VAL A 114 -7.62 0.51 8.43
N THR A 115 -6.68 0.29 7.52
CA THR A 115 -5.29 0.72 7.67
C THR A 115 -5.01 1.93 6.78
N ILE A 116 -4.64 3.05 7.40
CA ILE A 116 -4.22 4.28 6.75
C ILE A 116 -2.70 4.23 6.52
N HIS A 117 -2.29 4.15 5.26
CA HIS A 117 -0.88 4.03 4.87
C HIS A 117 -0.15 5.38 4.74
N GLY A 118 -0.82 6.46 4.98
CA GLY A 118 -0.35 7.84 4.90
C GLY A 118 -1.53 8.73 4.51
N ILE A 119 -1.36 10.03 4.54
CA ILE A 119 -2.42 10.97 4.15
C ILE A 119 -2.34 11.18 2.63
N ASP A 120 -3.10 10.37 1.89
CA ASP A 120 -2.99 10.29 0.43
C ASP A 120 -3.46 11.58 -0.29
N TRP A 121 -4.48 12.26 0.22
CA TRP A 121 -4.97 13.51 -0.37
C TRP A 121 -3.98 14.68 -0.27
N ALA A 122 -3.03 14.63 0.69
CA ALA A 122 -1.99 15.63 0.86
C ALA A 122 -0.82 15.47 -0.13
N ARG A 123 -0.77 14.36 -0.88
CA ARG A 123 0.26 14.14 -1.90
C ARG A 123 -0.01 15.00 -3.13
N ASP A 124 1.04 15.52 -3.74
CA ASP A 124 0.96 16.40 -4.93
C ASP A 124 0.09 15.83 -6.05
N LYS A 125 0.16 14.52 -6.25
CA LYS A 125 -0.68 13.80 -7.23
C LYS A 125 -2.18 14.02 -7.04
N TRP A 126 -2.63 14.32 -5.83
CA TRP A 126 -4.04 14.42 -5.46
C TRP A 126 -4.44 15.79 -4.90
N LYS A 127 -3.52 16.78 -4.88
CA LYS A 127 -3.77 18.10 -4.26
C LYS A 127 -5.00 18.82 -4.77
N HIS A 128 -5.40 18.58 -6.02
CA HIS A 128 -6.50 19.30 -6.66
C HIS A 128 -7.49 18.36 -7.36
N GLY A 129 -8.77 18.70 -7.30
CA GLY A 129 -9.83 18.07 -8.08
C GLY A 129 -10.64 17.00 -7.37
N PHE A 130 -11.45 16.29 -8.15
CA PHE A 130 -12.40 15.28 -7.67
C PHE A 130 -11.73 14.15 -6.87
N GLY A 131 -10.52 13.75 -7.26
CA GLY A 131 -9.77 12.68 -6.58
C GLY A 131 -9.45 13.01 -5.11
N SER A 132 -9.06 14.26 -4.81
CA SER A 132 -8.81 14.68 -3.44
C SER A 132 -10.07 14.64 -2.58
N ARG A 133 -11.19 15.14 -3.11
CA ARG A 133 -12.49 15.12 -2.41
C ARG A 133 -12.94 13.70 -2.12
N TYR A 134 -12.78 12.79 -3.07
CA TYR A 134 -13.11 11.37 -2.91
C TYR A 134 -12.25 10.70 -1.83
N ILE A 135 -10.94 10.98 -1.80
CA ILE A 135 -10.03 10.42 -0.79
C ILE A 135 -10.38 10.96 0.60
N LYS A 136 -10.63 12.29 0.73
CA LYS A 136 -11.08 12.90 1.99
C LYS A 136 -12.42 12.34 2.47
N PHE A 137 -13.35 12.09 1.56
CA PHE A 137 -14.61 11.43 1.90
C PHE A 137 -14.38 10.02 2.46
N GLY A 138 -13.50 9.23 1.82
CA GLY A 138 -13.14 7.91 2.33
C GLY A 138 -12.42 7.95 3.69
N GLU A 139 -11.58 8.95 3.92
CA GLU A 139 -10.94 9.22 5.22
C GLU A 139 -11.99 9.51 6.31
N TYR A 140 -12.94 10.40 6.00
CA TYR A 140 -14.06 10.70 6.91
C TYR A 140 -14.89 9.45 7.24
N ILE A 141 -15.24 8.64 6.24
CA ILE A 141 -15.98 7.39 6.42
C ILE A 141 -15.16 6.42 7.30
N ALA A 142 -13.85 6.30 7.06
CA ALA A 142 -12.97 5.48 7.89
C ALA A 142 -12.95 5.96 9.35
N ALA A 143 -12.76 7.26 9.57
CA ALA A 143 -12.70 7.82 10.91
C ALA A 143 -14.01 7.63 11.68
N LYS A 144 -15.16 7.79 11.01
CA LYS A 144 -16.47 7.78 11.67
C LYS A 144 -17.07 6.38 11.84
N TYR A 145 -16.89 5.49 10.86
CA TYR A 145 -17.66 4.24 10.79
C TYR A 145 -16.83 2.97 10.88
N ALA A 146 -15.50 3.02 10.78
CA ALA A 146 -14.67 1.84 10.98
C ALA A 146 -14.75 1.37 12.45
N ASP A 147 -14.77 0.05 12.65
CA ASP A 147 -14.68 -0.51 14.01
C ASP A 147 -13.29 -0.23 14.59
N GLU A 148 -12.25 -0.37 13.75
CA GLU A 148 -10.87 -0.03 14.13
C GLU A 148 -10.17 0.72 12.99
N VAL A 149 -9.36 1.72 13.35
CA VAL A 149 -8.48 2.44 12.43
C VAL A 149 -7.04 2.21 12.84
N ILE A 150 -6.26 1.59 11.96
CA ILE A 150 -4.83 1.35 12.13
C ILE A 150 -4.07 2.44 11.39
N VAL A 151 -3.08 3.02 12.03
CA VAL A 151 -2.17 4.03 11.46
C VAL A 151 -0.72 3.58 11.60
N LEU A 152 0.15 4.05 10.70
CA LEU A 152 1.54 3.60 10.62
C LEU A 152 2.53 4.54 11.33
N SER A 153 2.09 5.70 11.80
CA SER A 153 2.94 6.69 12.47
C SER A 153 2.16 7.52 13.48
N GLU A 154 2.85 7.99 14.51
CA GLU A 154 2.29 8.90 15.52
C GLU A 154 1.77 10.21 14.91
N LYS A 155 2.41 10.70 13.85
CA LYS A 155 1.94 11.91 13.16
C LYS A 155 0.52 11.73 12.61
N VAL A 156 0.23 10.59 12.00
CA VAL A 156 -1.11 10.26 11.49
C VAL A 156 -2.07 9.99 12.65
N GLN A 157 -1.62 9.38 13.73
CA GLN A 157 -2.42 9.17 14.95
C GLN A 157 -2.89 10.50 15.53
N LYS A 158 -1.96 11.45 15.76
CA LYS A 158 -2.26 12.81 16.23
C LYS A 158 -3.20 13.56 15.27
N TYR A 159 -3.03 13.35 13.95
CA TYR A 159 -3.91 13.92 12.94
C TYR A 159 -5.35 13.43 13.09
N PHE A 160 -5.58 12.10 13.18
CA PHE A 160 -6.92 11.53 13.35
C PHE A 160 -7.57 11.98 14.66
N LYS A 161 -6.82 12.03 15.76
CA LYS A 161 -7.32 12.54 17.03
C LYS A 161 -7.73 14.02 16.93
N LYS A 162 -6.89 14.86 16.31
CA LYS A 162 -7.14 16.31 16.20
C LYS A 162 -8.33 16.64 15.30
N PHE A 163 -8.46 15.99 14.14
CA PHE A 163 -9.45 16.40 13.13
C PHE A 163 -10.75 15.60 13.17
N TYR A 164 -10.74 14.40 13.73
CA TYR A 164 -11.92 13.53 13.79
C TYR A 164 -12.29 13.11 15.22
N ASP A 165 -11.53 13.53 16.23
CA ASP A 165 -11.60 13.02 17.61
C ASP A 165 -11.63 11.48 17.64
N ARG A 166 -10.87 10.85 16.74
CA ARG A 166 -10.82 9.41 16.56
C ARG A 166 -9.53 8.84 17.15
N ASP A 167 -9.68 7.94 18.14
CA ASP A 167 -8.59 7.13 18.61
C ASP A 167 -8.24 6.05 17.58
N THR A 168 -6.95 5.82 17.38
CA THR A 168 -6.42 4.91 16.37
C THR A 168 -5.35 4.01 16.96
N VAL A 169 -5.18 2.83 16.36
CA VAL A 169 -4.15 1.86 16.77
C VAL A 169 -2.88 2.10 15.97
N LEU A 170 -1.78 2.41 16.65
CA LEU A 170 -0.47 2.59 16.01
C LEU A 170 0.18 1.22 15.78
N ILE A 171 0.28 0.80 14.52
CA ILE A 171 0.97 -0.43 14.10
C ILE A 171 1.87 -0.09 12.91
N PRO A 172 3.15 0.21 13.11
CA PRO A 172 4.09 0.46 12.03
C PRO A 172 4.25 -0.75 11.11
N ASN A 173 4.59 -0.50 9.83
CA ASN A 173 4.92 -1.57 8.92
C ASN A 173 6.15 -2.34 9.39
N GLY A 174 6.03 -3.66 9.44
CA GLY A 174 7.16 -4.56 9.67
C GLY A 174 8.06 -4.67 8.44
N VAL A 175 9.33 -4.98 8.68
CA VAL A 175 10.30 -5.35 7.64
C VAL A 175 10.69 -6.80 7.80
N MET A 176 10.98 -7.46 6.67
CA MET A 176 11.57 -8.80 6.71
C MET A 176 13.03 -8.69 7.11
N THR A 177 13.45 -9.51 8.06
CA THR A 177 14.88 -9.74 8.27
C THR A 177 15.47 -10.38 7.01
N HIS A 178 16.48 -9.75 6.46
CA HIS A 178 17.24 -10.30 5.34
C HIS A 178 18.63 -10.68 5.82
N GLU A 179 19.14 -11.78 5.32
CA GLU A 179 20.56 -12.11 5.47
C GLU A 179 21.40 -11.03 4.78
N ASN A 180 22.46 -10.59 5.45
CA ASN A 180 23.43 -9.71 4.83
C ASN A 180 24.11 -10.44 3.68
N ARG A 181 23.81 -10.02 2.46
CA ARG A 181 24.48 -10.51 1.26
C ARG A 181 25.69 -9.66 0.95
N LYS A 182 26.74 -10.28 0.41
CA LYS A 182 27.87 -9.54 -0.13
C LYS A 182 27.41 -8.63 -1.26
N ALA A 183 28.00 -7.44 -1.35
CA ALA A 183 27.66 -6.44 -2.37
C ALA A 183 28.34 -6.72 -3.74
N ASP A 184 28.39 -7.99 -4.15
CA ASP A 184 29.18 -8.43 -5.31
C ASP A 184 28.64 -7.87 -6.65
N LEU A 185 27.30 -7.73 -6.79
CA LEU A 185 26.71 -7.28 -8.05
C LEU A 185 27.05 -5.83 -8.41
N ILE A 186 27.11 -4.94 -7.43
CA ILE A 186 27.46 -3.54 -7.69
C ILE A 186 28.94 -3.40 -8.05
N THR A 187 29.78 -4.19 -7.41
CA THR A 187 31.22 -4.24 -7.73
C THR A 187 31.45 -4.79 -9.14
N GLN A 188 30.81 -5.93 -9.47
CA GLN A 188 30.96 -6.57 -10.80
C GLN A 188 30.45 -5.69 -11.94
N LYS A 189 29.30 -5.00 -11.75
CA LYS A 189 28.68 -4.20 -12.81
C LYS A 189 29.24 -2.80 -12.95
N PHE A 190 29.65 -2.17 -11.85
CA PHE A 190 29.97 -0.75 -11.81
C PHE A 190 31.35 -0.44 -11.23
N GLY A 191 32.10 -1.46 -10.80
CA GLY A 191 33.43 -1.28 -10.20
C GLY A 191 33.39 -0.48 -8.89
N LEU A 192 32.28 -0.54 -8.16
CA LEU A 192 32.12 0.22 -6.91
C LEU A 192 32.32 -0.70 -5.71
N HIS A 193 33.19 -0.29 -4.80
CA HIS A 193 33.49 -1.02 -3.56
C HIS A 193 32.82 -0.36 -2.36
N LYS A 194 32.84 -1.07 -1.24
CA LYS A 194 32.30 -0.57 0.03
C LYS A 194 32.96 0.78 0.37
N ASP A 195 32.14 1.70 0.84
CA ASP A 195 32.50 3.07 1.26
C ASP A 195 32.97 4.04 0.15
N GLU A 196 32.94 3.62 -1.13
CA GLU A 196 33.31 4.45 -2.28
C GLU A 196 32.11 5.22 -2.88
N TYR A 197 30.90 5.01 -2.37
CA TYR A 197 29.71 5.65 -2.94
C TYR A 197 28.65 6.01 -1.91
N ILE A 198 27.84 7.01 -2.24
CA ILE A 198 26.59 7.40 -1.56
C ILE A 198 25.45 6.82 -2.38
N CYS A 199 24.59 6.01 -1.76
CA CYS A 199 23.49 5.34 -2.47
C CYS A 199 22.13 5.90 -2.09
N ALA A 200 21.34 6.28 -3.10
CA ALA A 200 19.93 6.61 -2.97
C ALA A 200 19.08 5.61 -3.75
N LEU A 201 18.18 4.91 -3.06
CA LEU A 201 17.26 3.95 -3.67
C LEU A 201 15.82 4.40 -3.46
N SER A 202 15.15 4.86 -4.51
CA SER A 202 13.74 5.26 -4.45
C SER A 202 13.14 5.34 -5.86
N ARG A 203 11.79 5.44 -5.95
CA ARG A 203 11.18 5.82 -7.22
C ARG A 203 11.67 7.21 -7.65
N LEU A 204 11.99 7.37 -8.93
CA LEU A 204 12.43 8.65 -9.49
C LEU A 204 11.21 9.56 -9.72
N THR A 205 10.61 10.04 -8.64
CA THR A 205 9.47 10.95 -8.63
C THR A 205 9.84 12.20 -7.85
N GLU A 206 9.26 13.34 -8.20
CA GLU A 206 9.54 14.65 -7.58
C GLU A 206 9.40 14.61 -6.05
N GLU A 207 8.35 13.92 -5.54
CA GLU A 207 8.09 13.74 -4.11
C GLU A 207 9.22 13.05 -3.33
N LYS A 208 10.20 12.42 -4.02
CA LYS A 208 11.36 11.75 -3.40
C LYS A 208 12.57 12.67 -3.28
N GLY A 209 12.50 13.87 -3.84
CA GLY A 209 13.53 14.88 -3.66
C GLY A 209 14.89 14.52 -4.25
N ILE A 210 14.96 13.65 -5.25
CA ILE A 210 16.23 13.24 -5.88
C ILE A 210 16.99 14.44 -6.48
N HIS A 211 16.28 15.45 -6.98
CA HIS A 211 16.87 16.68 -7.48
C HIS A 211 17.61 17.44 -6.36
N PHE A 212 17.06 17.54 -5.15
CA PHE A 212 17.75 18.15 -4.01
C PHE A 212 19.01 17.36 -3.62
N LEU A 213 18.93 16.02 -3.68
CA LEU A 213 20.12 15.19 -3.42
C LEU A 213 21.23 15.46 -4.44
N ILE A 214 20.87 15.61 -5.73
CA ILE A 214 21.84 15.90 -6.79
C ILE A 214 22.46 17.30 -6.58
N GLU A 215 21.64 18.30 -6.23
CA GLU A 215 22.14 19.65 -5.92
C GLU A 215 23.09 19.64 -4.73
N ALA A 216 22.68 19.03 -3.62
CA ALA A 216 23.53 18.89 -2.43
C ALA A 216 24.84 18.13 -2.72
N TYR A 217 24.78 17.10 -3.57
CA TYR A 217 25.99 16.35 -3.95
C TYR A 217 26.97 17.19 -4.78
N LYS A 218 26.50 18.12 -5.64
CA LYS A 218 27.38 19.02 -6.40
C LYS A 218 28.20 19.95 -5.50
N GLU A 219 27.64 20.32 -4.36
CA GLU A 219 28.29 21.18 -3.36
C GLU A 219 29.21 20.41 -2.40
N LEU A 220 29.03 19.08 -2.34
CA LEU A 220 29.76 18.22 -1.42
C LEU A 220 31.20 17.96 -1.93
N LYS A 221 32.20 18.32 -1.13
CA LYS A 221 33.59 17.95 -1.39
C LYS A 221 33.82 16.50 -0.96
N THR A 222 33.75 15.57 -1.90
CA THR A 222 33.91 14.14 -1.65
C THR A 222 34.43 13.41 -2.90
N ASP A 223 35.20 12.36 -2.70
CA ASP A 223 35.62 11.43 -3.77
C ASP A 223 34.60 10.31 -3.99
N LYS A 224 33.58 10.19 -3.12
CA LYS A 224 32.55 9.15 -3.22
C LYS A 224 31.61 9.43 -4.37
N LYS A 225 31.34 8.43 -5.19
CA LYS A 225 30.38 8.52 -6.30
C LYS A 225 28.94 8.56 -5.79
N LEU A 226 28.06 9.33 -6.44
CA LEU A 226 26.61 9.27 -6.17
C LEU A 226 25.97 8.21 -7.05
N VAL A 227 25.34 7.22 -6.43
CA VAL A 227 24.60 6.13 -7.08
C VAL A 227 23.12 6.32 -6.82
N ILE A 228 22.35 6.53 -7.89
CA ILE A 228 20.89 6.67 -7.83
C ILE A 228 20.26 5.47 -8.53
N ALA A 229 19.40 4.73 -7.80
CA ALA A 229 18.66 3.58 -8.31
C ALA A 229 17.15 3.76 -8.07
N GLY A 230 16.33 3.43 -9.11
CA GLY A 230 14.88 3.61 -9.03
C GLY A 230 14.10 2.93 -10.14
#